data_f9b88984f186632fc0536294d59a2b33
#
_entry.id   f9b88984f186632fc0536294d59a2b33
#
_cell.length_a   1.000
_cell.length_b   1.000
_cell.length_c   1.000
_cell.angle_alpha   90.00
_cell.angle_beta   90.00
_cell.angle_gamma   90.00
#
_symmetry.space_group_name_H-M   'P 1'
#
loop_
_entity.id
_entity.type
_entity.pdbx_description
1 polymer ?
#
loop_
_entity_poly.entity_id
_entity_poly.type
_entity_poly.pdbx_seq_one_letter_code
_entity_poly.pdbx_strand_id
1 'polypeptide(L)'
;MWKYVRKYLYFAIPAALFMVGEVSMDLLQPGLMRRIVDEGVLRLDAAGAGGLDLIFTLGLTMVGLVLFGGMCGSLNNMFAHLASQNIGNEIRKDCFRRIMCFSFPQMDRFGTGSLVTRVTNDITQIQNFVAQFIRGMIRTTMLVAGSIFCMFRLNRQFGLMLLCAFPLLAGCMAVCLYKAGPLLPRLQEQLDEINSVMQEDVAGIRVIKACVRETYETIRFGKANDALVGTQLWVLVIFAFMNPVMNALMYIVVVLLLLSGSVQVGAGTTTPGAVMAAITYTTQMLNGILNLVMLFQTLTKGAASWKRVREILDTQPELADSDFEGKTAAGAGVEFRDVSFGFPGAGQTVLRHIDLTIRPGETVAVMGATGCGKTALVSLIPRFYDVTEGAVLVDGVDVRAWRQRALRDRVAVAAQKSELFSRTIGENIAWGAPGAPEDALRTAAVTAQADGFISAAPEGYGTMVAEGGASLSGGQKQRISIARAVLKPAGILIFDDSTSALDLKTEADLYAALKAAKPETTKIIVAQRIATVRRADKIVVLERGRIAACGSHEELLRTCETYREIYDSQMGEEEPHE
;
A
#
# COMPACT_ATOMS: atom_id res chain seq x y z
N MET A 1 10.72 8.76 10.99
CA MET A 1 10.17 7.91 12.07
C MET A 1 10.17 8.60 13.43
N TRP A 2 11.29 9.20 13.87
CA TRP A 2 11.39 9.85 15.17
C TRP A 2 10.33 10.93 15.42
N LYS A 3 9.93 11.73 14.41
CA LYS A 3 8.85 12.72 14.48
C LYS A 3 7.54 12.11 15.02
N TYR A 4 7.18 10.92 14.57
CA TYR A 4 5.96 10.22 14.98
C TYR A 4 6.10 9.59 16.37
N VAL A 5 7.26 8.96 16.65
CA VAL A 5 7.53 8.35 17.96
C VAL A 5 7.50 9.39 19.06
N ARG A 6 8.13 10.57 18.86
CA ARG A 6 8.19 11.65 19.85
C ARG A 6 6.80 12.12 20.31
N LYS A 7 5.82 12.12 19.42
CA LYS A 7 4.46 12.55 19.74
C LYS A 7 3.77 11.61 20.73
N TYR A 8 4.14 10.33 20.76
CA TYR A 8 3.51 9.29 21.58
C TYR A 8 4.44 8.72 22.65
N LEU A 9 5.50 9.45 23.02
CA LEU A 9 6.40 9.07 24.12
C LEU A 9 5.67 8.87 25.45
N TYR A 10 4.57 9.59 25.67
CA TYR A 10 3.75 9.45 26.88
C TYR A 10 3.06 8.08 27.02
N PHE A 11 2.97 7.28 25.95
CA PHE A 11 2.62 5.86 26.01
C PHE A 11 3.85 4.96 26.00
N ALA A 12 4.90 5.31 25.24
CA ALA A 12 6.08 4.47 25.12
C ALA A 12 6.91 4.42 26.43
N ILE A 13 7.01 5.53 27.18
CA ILE A 13 7.74 5.58 28.44
C ILE A 13 7.07 4.71 29.52
N PRO A 14 5.76 4.82 29.80
CA PRO A 14 5.10 3.91 30.75
C PRO A 14 5.22 2.44 30.33
N ALA A 15 5.10 2.13 29.03
CA ALA A 15 5.31 0.78 28.53
C ALA A 15 6.71 0.26 28.93
N ALA A 16 7.75 1.06 28.69
CA ALA A 16 9.12 0.71 29.07
C ALA A 16 9.28 0.51 30.58
N LEU A 17 8.69 1.37 31.40
CA LEU A 17 8.74 1.27 32.87
C LEU A 17 8.04 0.00 33.38
N PHE A 18 6.86 -0.32 32.85
CA PHE A 18 6.16 -1.56 33.20
C PHE A 18 6.92 -2.81 32.75
N MET A 19 7.63 -2.76 31.61
CA MET A 19 8.50 -3.85 31.19
C MET A 19 9.66 -4.07 32.15
N VAL A 20 10.30 -2.96 32.61
CA VAL A 20 11.34 -3.04 33.63
C VAL A 20 10.78 -3.66 34.91
N GLY A 21 9.56 -3.30 35.31
CA GLY A 21 8.89 -3.90 36.48
C GLY A 21 8.68 -5.42 36.29
N GLU A 22 8.10 -5.83 35.19
CA GLU A 22 7.86 -7.26 34.85
C GLU A 22 9.17 -8.07 34.93
N VAL A 23 10.21 -7.65 34.20
CA VAL A 23 11.49 -8.39 34.16
C VAL A 23 12.20 -8.36 35.49
N SER A 24 12.07 -7.29 36.28
CA SER A 24 12.65 -7.23 37.65
C SER A 24 11.99 -8.26 38.56
N MET A 25 10.67 -8.47 38.44
CA MET A 25 9.99 -9.52 39.21
C MET A 25 10.44 -10.92 38.75
N ASP A 26 10.59 -11.15 37.43
CA ASP A 26 11.12 -12.42 36.91
C ASP A 26 12.54 -12.72 37.43
N LEU A 27 13.42 -11.71 37.56
CA LEU A 27 14.77 -11.86 38.04
C LEU A 27 14.87 -12.04 39.57
N LEU A 28 13.87 -11.61 40.34
CA LEU A 28 13.83 -11.81 41.79
C LEU A 28 13.40 -13.23 42.20
N GLN A 29 12.60 -13.90 41.39
CA GLN A 29 12.04 -15.24 41.71
C GLN A 29 13.09 -16.29 42.03
N PRO A 30 14.20 -16.48 41.26
CA PRO A 30 15.22 -17.47 41.61
C PRO A 30 15.90 -17.20 42.96
N GLY A 31 16.04 -15.93 43.34
CA GLY A 31 16.57 -15.56 44.65
C GLY A 31 15.67 -15.93 45.82
N LEU A 32 14.33 -15.83 45.65
CA LEU A 32 13.36 -16.32 46.65
C LEU A 32 13.33 -17.81 46.70
N MET A 33 13.38 -18.49 45.55
CA MET A 33 13.46 -19.96 45.50
C MET A 33 14.68 -20.49 46.22
N ARG A 34 15.85 -19.82 46.09
CA ARG A 34 17.04 -20.13 46.88
C ARG A 34 16.73 -20.10 48.38
N ARG A 35 16.09 -19.05 48.86
CA ARG A 35 15.77 -18.91 50.31
C ARG A 35 14.75 -19.98 50.76
N ILE A 36 13.78 -20.32 49.98
CA ILE A 36 12.84 -21.42 50.31
C ILE A 36 13.58 -22.74 50.48
N VAL A 37 14.52 -23.06 49.60
CA VAL A 37 15.29 -24.28 49.65
C VAL A 37 16.26 -24.27 50.86
N ASP A 38 17.07 -23.20 50.99
CA ASP A 38 18.14 -23.16 51.98
C ASP A 38 17.63 -22.96 53.43
N GLU A 39 16.66 -22.04 53.61
CA GLU A 39 16.18 -21.66 54.95
C GLU A 39 14.91 -22.42 55.36
N GLY A 40 14.07 -22.80 54.37
CA GLY A 40 12.81 -23.47 54.62
C GLY A 40 12.96 -25.01 54.60
N VAL A 41 13.39 -25.56 53.47
CA VAL A 41 13.39 -27.03 53.26
C VAL A 41 14.55 -27.70 54.00
N LEU A 42 15.79 -27.20 53.84
CA LEU A 42 16.97 -27.84 54.40
C LEU A 42 17.10 -27.68 55.92
N ARG A 43 16.42 -26.66 56.51
CA ARG A 43 16.35 -26.45 57.96
C ARG A 43 15.09 -27.00 58.61
N LEU A 44 14.24 -27.68 57.84
CA LEU A 44 12.96 -28.20 58.33
C LEU A 44 13.18 -29.17 59.52
N ASP A 45 14.18 -30.04 59.45
CA ASP A 45 14.51 -31.00 60.51
C ASP A 45 15.11 -30.31 61.75
N ALA A 46 15.75 -29.18 61.59
CA ALA A 46 16.40 -28.43 62.70
C ALA A 46 15.49 -27.37 63.32
N ALA A 47 14.50 -26.83 62.59
CA ALA A 47 13.68 -25.70 63.02
C ALA A 47 12.23 -26.04 63.40
N GLY A 48 11.77 -27.30 63.25
CA GLY A 48 10.40 -27.71 63.55
C GLY A 48 9.35 -26.91 62.74
N ALA A 49 8.25 -26.50 63.37
CA ALA A 49 7.14 -25.80 62.70
C ALA A 49 7.51 -24.43 62.08
N GLY A 50 8.65 -23.82 62.50
CA GLY A 50 9.09 -22.56 61.96
C GLY A 50 9.56 -22.58 60.50
N GLY A 51 10.00 -23.74 59.98
CA GLY A 51 10.37 -23.90 58.54
C GLY A 51 9.19 -23.84 57.60
N LEU A 52 8.03 -24.38 58.01
CA LEU A 52 6.79 -24.39 57.19
C LEU A 52 6.22 -22.96 57.07
N ASP A 53 6.20 -22.18 58.11
CA ASP A 53 5.73 -20.77 58.09
C ASP A 53 6.57 -19.92 57.14
N LEU A 54 7.89 -20.11 57.14
CA LEU A 54 8.80 -19.43 56.23
C LEU A 54 8.55 -19.83 54.76
N ILE A 55 8.38 -21.13 54.48
CA ILE A 55 8.05 -21.62 53.15
C ILE A 55 6.73 -21.04 52.67
N PHE A 56 5.69 -21.01 53.52
CA PHE A 56 4.40 -20.46 53.20
C PHE A 56 4.49 -18.94 52.91
N THR A 57 5.18 -18.20 53.74
CA THR A 57 5.36 -16.74 53.60
C THR A 57 6.16 -16.39 52.34
N LEU A 58 7.27 -17.06 52.05
CA LEU A 58 8.06 -16.85 50.84
C LEU A 58 7.31 -17.33 49.59
N GLY A 59 6.56 -18.44 49.67
CA GLY A 59 5.72 -18.92 48.61
C GLY A 59 4.61 -17.93 48.23
N LEU A 60 3.92 -17.39 49.26
CA LEU A 60 2.91 -16.36 49.03
C LEU A 60 3.54 -15.06 48.45
N THR A 61 4.75 -14.70 48.89
CA THR A 61 5.49 -13.59 48.31
C THR A 61 5.82 -13.82 46.83
N MET A 62 6.24 -15.05 46.45
CA MET A 62 6.49 -15.40 45.07
C MET A 62 5.21 -15.28 44.22
N VAL A 63 4.06 -15.78 44.71
CA VAL A 63 2.77 -15.62 44.04
C VAL A 63 2.44 -14.14 43.88
N GLY A 64 2.63 -13.32 44.92
CA GLY A 64 2.43 -11.88 44.85
C GLY A 64 3.30 -11.19 43.77
N LEU A 65 4.60 -11.59 43.69
CA LEU A 65 5.51 -11.06 42.67
C LEU A 65 5.08 -11.51 41.23
N VAL A 66 4.62 -12.74 41.07
CA VAL A 66 4.12 -13.23 39.76
C VAL A 66 2.87 -12.45 39.33
N LEU A 67 1.92 -12.24 40.25
CA LEU A 67 0.72 -11.46 39.98
C LEU A 67 1.03 -10.02 39.64
N PHE A 68 1.94 -9.38 40.41
CA PHE A 68 2.37 -8.01 40.13
C PHE A 68 3.15 -7.91 38.81
N GLY A 69 4.06 -8.86 38.55
CA GLY A 69 4.79 -8.95 37.27
C GLY A 69 3.85 -9.15 36.09
N GLY A 70 2.84 -10.03 36.22
CA GLY A 70 1.81 -10.25 35.22
C GLY A 70 0.95 -8.99 34.95
N MET A 71 0.62 -8.24 36.01
CA MET A 71 -0.06 -6.96 35.87
C MET A 71 0.82 -5.94 35.12
N CYS A 72 2.09 -5.83 35.48
CA CYS A 72 3.06 -4.98 34.77
C CYS A 72 3.17 -5.40 33.30
N GLY A 73 3.25 -6.70 33.00
CA GLY A 73 3.30 -7.23 31.63
C GLY A 73 2.05 -6.90 30.83
N SER A 74 0.87 -7.02 31.43
CA SER A 74 -0.40 -6.65 30.80
C SER A 74 -0.48 -5.15 30.49
N LEU A 75 -0.08 -4.30 31.44
CA LEU A 75 -0.03 -2.85 31.24
C LEU A 75 1.02 -2.48 30.18
N ASN A 76 2.19 -3.10 30.21
CA ASN A 76 3.18 -2.92 29.14
C ASN A 76 2.60 -3.22 27.76
N ASN A 77 1.95 -4.37 27.59
CA ASN A 77 1.31 -4.74 26.35
C ASN A 77 0.31 -3.69 25.89
N MET A 78 -0.57 -3.25 26.80
CA MET A 78 -1.58 -2.25 26.49
C MET A 78 -0.94 -0.92 26.01
N PHE A 79 0.02 -0.39 26.76
CA PHE A 79 0.67 0.87 26.42
C PHE A 79 1.53 0.77 25.16
N ALA A 80 2.25 -0.33 24.95
CA ALA A 80 3.05 -0.57 23.76
C ALA A 80 2.17 -0.65 22.50
N HIS A 81 1.02 -1.33 22.58
CA HIS A 81 0.06 -1.39 21.47
C HIS A 81 -0.62 -0.05 21.23
N LEU A 82 -1.00 0.71 22.28
CA LEU A 82 -1.54 2.07 22.13
C LEU A 82 -0.55 2.98 21.42
N ALA A 83 0.74 2.96 21.83
CA ALA A 83 1.78 3.73 21.16
C ALA A 83 1.92 3.35 19.68
N SER A 84 2.04 2.05 19.41
CA SER A 84 2.23 1.50 18.06
C SER A 84 1.05 1.81 17.13
N GLN A 85 -0.19 1.61 17.60
CA GLN A 85 -1.40 1.86 16.80
C GLN A 85 -1.57 3.35 16.48
N ASN A 86 -1.34 4.23 17.44
CA ASN A 86 -1.43 5.67 17.21
C ASN A 86 -0.34 6.17 16.24
N ILE A 87 0.91 5.69 16.39
CA ILE A 87 1.99 6.00 15.45
C ILE A 87 1.63 5.55 14.03
N GLY A 88 1.14 4.32 13.87
CA GLY A 88 0.72 3.81 12.56
C GLY A 88 -0.46 4.58 11.97
N ASN A 89 -1.43 5.00 12.79
CA ASN A 89 -2.55 5.80 12.34
C ASN A 89 -2.11 7.18 11.79
N GLU A 90 -1.20 7.86 12.49
CA GLU A 90 -0.65 9.14 12.01
C GLU A 90 0.13 8.97 10.70
N ILE A 91 0.99 7.94 10.62
CA ILE A 91 1.73 7.64 9.39
C ILE A 91 0.75 7.37 8.24
N ARG A 92 -0.32 6.59 8.48
CA ARG A 92 -1.33 6.26 7.47
C ARG A 92 -2.06 7.52 6.97
N LYS A 93 -2.46 8.41 7.88
CA LYS A 93 -3.09 9.69 7.52
C LYS A 93 -2.17 10.57 6.69
N ASP A 94 -0.89 10.68 7.08
CA ASP A 94 0.08 11.50 6.36
C ASP A 94 0.40 10.91 4.99
N CYS A 95 0.57 9.58 4.87
CA CYS A 95 0.73 8.90 3.60
C CYS A 95 -0.47 9.11 2.68
N PHE A 96 -1.68 8.89 3.17
CA PHE A 96 -2.89 9.08 2.38
C PHE A 96 -3.02 10.53 1.87
N ARG A 97 -2.80 11.52 2.77
CA ARG A 97 -2.80 12.93 2.39
C ARG A 97 -1.75 13.23 1.31
N ARG A 98 -0.57 12.64 1.43
CA ARG A 98 0.50 12.82 0.44
C ARG A 98 0.14 12.20 -0.91
N ILE A 99 -0.40 10.98 -0.92
CA ILE A 99 -0.85 10.29 -2.14
C ILE A 99 -1.93 11.10 -2.86
N MET A 100 -2.88 11.70 -2.13
CA MET A 100 -3.91 12.57 -2.74
C MET A 100 -3.35 13.83 -3.41
N CYS A 101 -2.12 14.22 -3.10
CA CYS A 101 -1.42 15.34 -3.73
C CYS A 101 -0.50 14.91 -4.89
N PHE A 102 -0.39 13.62 -5.19
CA PHE A 102 0.47 13.13 -6.27
C PHE A 102 -0.07 13.54 -7.64
N SER A 103 0.84 13.86 -8.54
CA SER A 103 0.56 14.01 -9.96
C SER A 103 0.33 12.65 -10.63
N PHE A 104 -0.27 12.65 -11.82
CA PHE A 104 -0.45 11.42 -12.60
C PHE A 104 0.89 10.71 -12.87
N PRO A 105 1.98 11.39 -13.30
CA PRO A 105 3.28 10.75 -13.44
C PRO A 105 3.75 10.02 -12.19
N GLN A 106 3.53 10.61 -11.02
CA GLN A 106 3.90 9.98 -9.75
C GLN A 106 3.02 8.77 -9.43
N MET A 107 1.71 8.85 -9.71
CA MET A 107 0.80 7.71 -9.56
C MET A 107 1.19 6.53 -10.47
N ASP A 108 1.57 6.82 -11.73
CA ASP A 108 2.02 5.83 -12.70
C ASP A 108 3.35 5.18 -12.26
N ARG A 109 4.30 5.97 -11.74
CA ARG A 109 5.59 5.50 -11.23
C ARG A 109 5.42 4.54 -10.04
N PHE A 110 4.57 4.86 -9.09
CA PHE A 110 4.38 4.01 -7.91
C PHE A 110 3.47 2.81 -8.18
N GLY A 111 2.48 2.97 -9.04
CA GLY A 111 1.42 2.00 -9.28
C GLY A 111 0.42 1.89 -8.12
N THR A 112 -0.87 1.76 -8.42
CA THR A 112 -1.95 1.75 -7.42
C THR A 112 -1.82 0.60 -6.43
N GLY A 113 -1.51 -0.62 -6.88
CA GLY A 113 -1.33 -1.79 -6.02
C GLY A 113 -0.19 -1.63 -5.01
N SER A 114 0.95 -1.03 -5.44
CA SER A 114 2.07 -0.74 -4.56
C SER A 114 1.70 0.30 -3.50
N LEU A 115 1.00 1.37 -3.87
CA LEU A 115 0.55 2.40 -2.93
C LEU A 115 -0.40 1.83 -1.87
N VAL A 116 -1.36 0.99 -2.28
CA VAL A 116 -2.27 0.29 -1.36
C VAL A 116 -1.48 -0.57 -0.37
N THR A 117 -0.55 -1.40 -0.86
CA THR A 117 0.29 -2.26 -0.01
C THR A 117 1.12 -1.46 0.98
N ARG A 118 1.68 -0.32 0.56
CA ARG A 118 2.47 0.57 1.44
C ARG A 118 1.64 1.20 2.55
N VAL A 119 0.39 1.62 2.27
CA VAL A 119 -0.50 2.24 3.27
C VAL A 119 -1.13 1.20 4.20
N THR A 120 -1.30 -0.04 3.76
CA THR A 120 -1.91 -1.11 4.56
C THR A 120 -0.85 -1.98 5.23
N ASN A 121 -0.18 -2.84 4.46
CA ASN A 121 0.71 -3.87 4.99
C ASN A 121 2.01 -3.27 5.56
N ASP A 122 2.68 -2.35 4.84
CA ASP A 122 3.95 -1.80 5.31
C ASP A 122 3.78 -0.99 6.60
N ILE A 123 2.71 -0.23 6.75
CA ILE A 123 2.43 0.48 8.00
C ILE A 123 2.15 -0.51 9.13
N THR A 124 1.49 -1.63 8.87
CA THR A 124 1.29 -2.70 9.87
C THR A 124 2.63 -3.32 10.30
N GLN A 125 3.58 -3.52 9.37
CA GLN A 125 4.94 -3.97 9.74
C GLN A 125 5.68 -2.93 10.59
N ILE A 126 5.49 -1.64 10.32
CA ILE A 126 6.05 -0.56 11.14
C ILE A 126 5.42 -0.55 12.54
N GLN A 127 4.12 -0.78 12.66
CA GLN A 127 3.44 -0.91 13.96
C GLN A 127 4.02 -2.08 14.77
N ASN A 128 4.17 -3.24 14.14
CA ASN A 128 4.77 -4.43 14.78
C ASN A 128 6.22 -4.16 15.22
N PHE A 129 6.98 -3.47 14.36
CA PHE A 129 8.35 -3.03 14.68
C PHE A 129 8.37 -2.15 15.94
N VAL A 130 7.51 -1.13 16.02
CA VAL A 130 7.48 -0.20 17.15
C VAL A 130 7.08 -0.93 18.44
N ALA A 131 6.02 -1.75 18.41
CA ALA A 131 5.57 -2.51 19.57
C ALA A 131 6.64 -3.48 20.05
N GLN A 132 7.26 -4.23 19.14
CA GLN A 132 8.28 -5.21 19.47
C GLN A 132 9.60 -4.56 19.90
N PHE A 133 9.93 -3.38 19.38
CA PHE A 133 11.11 -2.62 19.83
C PHE A 133 10.95 -2.15 21.28
N ILE A 134 9.81 -1.55 21.63
CA ILE A 134 9.53 -1.07 22.98
C ILE A 134 9.56 -2.23 23.98
N ARG A 135 8.91 -3.34 23.66
CA ARG A 135 8.76 -4.50 24.53
C ARG A 135 9.96 -5.44 24.49
N GLY A 136 10.33 -5.87 23.30
CA GLY A 136 11.30 -6.94 23.10
C GLY A 136 12.73 -6.52 23.41
N MET A 137 13.14 -5.30 23.04
CA MET A 137 14.50 -4.83 23.26
C MET A 137 14.81 -4.70 24.75
N ILE A 138 13.90 -4.09 25.51
CA ILE A 138 14.07 -3.91 26.97
C ILE A 138 14.05 -5.27 27.68
N ARG A 139 13.05 -6.12 27.38
CA ARG A 139 12.93 -7.45 28.00
C ARG A 139 14.18 -8.30 27.78
N THR A 140 14.62 -8.40 26.52
CA THR A 140 15.75 -9.26 26.15
C THR A 140 17.06 -8.76 26.78
N THR A 141 17.32 -7.46 26.69
CA THR A 141 18.54 -6.88 27.27
C THR A 141 18.58 -7.04 28.79
N MET A 142 17.46 -6.78 29.46
CA MET A 142 17.36 -6.93 30.92
C MET A 142 17.44 -8.41 31.37
N LEU A 143 16.81 -9.36 30.64
CA LEU A 143 16.91 -10.79 30.97
C LEU A 143 18.35 -11.29 30.85
N VAL A 144 19.05 -10.94 29.77
CA VAL A 144 20.44 -11.37 29.57
C VAL A 144 21.36 -10.72 30.56
N ALA A 145 21.39 -9.38 30.62
CA ALA A 145 22.28 -8.64 31.51
C ALA A 145 21.92 -8.86 32.99
N GLY A 146 20.62 -8.87 33.31
CA GLY A 146 20.10 -9.11 34.65
C GLY A 146 20.40 -10.51 35.16
N SER A 147 20.26 -11.55 34.35
CA SER A 147 20.62 -12.92 34.74
C SER A 147 22.11 -13.03 35.04
N ILE A 148 22.98 -12.45 34.19
CA ILE A 148 24.42 -12.42 34.43
C ILE A 148 24.74 -11.66 35.74
N PHE A 149 24.14 -10.49 35.93
CA PHE A 149 24.33 -9.68 37.13
C PHE A 149 23.87 -10.41 38.40
N CYS A 150 22.67 -11.00 38.39
CA CYS A 150 22.15 -11.75 39.52
C CYS A 150 23.03 -12.98 39.82
N MET A 151 23.57 -13.63 38.79
CA MET A 151 24.48 -14.76 38.92
C MET A 151 25.79 -14.35 39.63
N PHE A 152 26.39 -13.19 39.27
CA PHE A 152 27.55 -12.67 39.94
C PHE A 152 27.29 -12.29 41.43
N ARG A 153 26.08 -11.80 41.72
CA ARG A 153 25.64 -11.53 43.10
C ARG A 153 25.44 -12.81 43.89
N LEU A 154 25.09 -13.89 43.24
CA LEU A 154 24.86 -15.18 43.85
C LEU A 154 26.21 -15.89 44.19
N ASN A 155 27.07 -16.00 43.16
CA ASN A 155 28.41 -16.59 43.28
C ASN A 155 29.29 -16.12 42.11
N ARG A 156 30.50 -15.61 42.41
CA ARG A 156 31.42 -15.06 41.40
C ARG A 156 31.83 -16.10 40.35
N GLN A 157 32.03 -17.36 40.75
CA GLN A 157 32.44 -18.44 39.83
C GLN A 157 31.30 -18.82 38.90
N PHE A 158 30.06 -18.88 39.40
CA PHE A 158 28.87 -19.13 38.55
C PHE A 158 28.64 -17.99 37.55
N GLY A 159 28.85 -16.71 38.00
CA GLY A 159 28.78 -15.56 37.11
C GLY A 159 29.79 -15.61 35.99
N LEU A 160 31.04 -16.01 36.26
CA LEU A 160 32.10 -16.19 35.25
C LEU A 160 31.76 -17.33 34.28
N MET A 161 31.23 -18.46 34.75
CA MET A 161 30.79 -19.56 33.88
C MET A 161 29.69 -19.10 32.90
N LEU A 162 28.70 -18.40 33.42
CA LEU A 162 27.61 -17.86 32.59
C LEU A 162 28.10 -16.79 31.61
N LEU A 163 29.00 -15.93 32.01
CA LEU A 163 29.63 -14.91 31.16
C LEU A 163 30.43 -15.57 30.01
N CYS A 164 31.16 -16.67 30.29
CA CYS A 164 31.89 -17.44 29.26
C CYS A 164 30.93 -18.22 28.35
N ALA A 165 29.79 -18.66 28.85
CA ALA A 165 28.78 -19.35 28.05
C ALA A 165 28.06 -18.41 27.06
N PHE A 166 27.88 -17.12 27.44
CA PHE A 166 27.18 -16.14 26.61
C PHE A 166 27.79 -15.99 25.19
N PRO A 167 29.09 -15.74 25.00
CA PRO A 167 29.67 -15.61 23.66
C PRO A 167 29.59 -16.93 22.85
N LEU A 168 29.63 -18.10 23.53
CA LEU A 168 29.48 -19.39 22.87
C LEU A 168 28.06 -19.57 22.32
N LEU A 169 27.04 -19.27 23.13
CA LEU A 169 25.63 -19.31 22.71
C LEU A 169 25.33 -18.26 21.64
N ALA A 170 25.83 -17.03 21.82
CA ALA A 170 25.69 -15.96 20.82
C ALA A 170 26.40 -16.29 19.50
N GLY A 171 27.57 -16.92 19.57
CA GLY A 171 28.32 -17.39 18.40
C GLY A 171 27.57 -18.50 17.64
N CYS A 172 27.02 -19.47 18.34
CA CYS A 172 26.18 -20.51 17.73
C CYS A 172 24.96 -19.90 17.01
N MET A 173 24.30 -18.93 17.66
CA MET A 173 23.21 -18.17 17.07
C MET A 173 23.65 -17.42 15.79
N ALA A 174 24.79 -16.72 15.87
CA ALA A 174 25.34 -15.97 14.74
C ALA A 174 25.64 -16.89 13.53
N VAL A 175 26.19 -18.07 13.78
CA VAL A 175 26.43 -19.08 12.71
C VAL A 175 25.12 -19.55 12.08
N CYS A 176 24.09 -19.80 12.89
CA CYS A 176 22.77 -20.19 12.40
C CYS A 176 22.16 -19.08 11.50
N LEU A 177 22.19 -17.84 11.97
CA LEU A 177 21.71 -16.70 11.20
C LEU A 177 22.53 -16.44 9.92
N TYR A 178 23.83 -16.63 9.98
CA TYR A 178 24.71 -16.51 8.82
C TYR A 178 24.38 -17.54 7.74
N LYS A 179 24.10 -18.80 8.13
CA LYS A 179 23.70 -19.86 7.17
C LYS A 179 22.27 -19.69 6.66
N ALA A 180 21.32 -19.27 7.49
CA ALA A 180 19.93 -19.03 7.09
C ALA A 180 19.76 -17.72 6.28
N GLY A 181 20.59 -16.73 6.54
CA GLY A 181 20.48 -15.40 5.96
C GLY A 181 20.36 -15.34 4.43
N PRO A 182 21.23 -16.02 3.65
CA PRO A 182 21.12 -16.00 2.19
C PRO A 182 19.95 -16.83 1.65
N LEU A 183 19.38 -17.76 2.43
CA LEU A 183 18.24 -18.57 2.00
C LEU A 183 16.91 -17.81 2.14
N LEU A 184 16.79 -16.86 3.06
CA LEU A 184 15.55 -16.11 3.29
C LEU A 184 15.14 -15.22 2.11
N PRO A 185 16.03 -14.42 1.47
CA PRO A 185 15.71 -13.70 0.25
C PRO A 185 15.33 -14.64 -0.90
N ARG A 186 16.07 -15.75 -1.08
CA ARG A 186 15.79 -16.76 -2.11
C ARG A 186 14.41 -17.38 -1.93
N LEU A 187 14.03 -17.68 -0.67
CA LEU A 187 12.69 -18.16 -0.33
C LEU A 187 11.61 -17.14 -0.75
N GLN A 188 11.88 -15.84 -0.54
CA GLN A 188 10.95 -14.79 -0.94
C GLN A 188 10.83 -14.69 -2.47
N GLU A 189 11.94 -14.74 -3.20
CA GLU A 189 11.94 -14.75 -4.68
C GLU A 189 11.12 -15.90 -5.24
N GLN A 190 11.27 -17.11 -4.68
CA GLN A 190 10.52 -18.29 -5.10
C GLN A 190 9.03 -18.19 -4.74
N LEU A 191 8.71 -17.56 -3.60
CA LEU A 191 7.32 -17.29 -3.24
C LEU A 191 6.67 -16.29 -4.20
N ASP A 192 7.42 -15.25 -4.60
CA ASP A 192 6.96 -14.26 -5.58
C ASP A 192 6.78 -14.91 -6.97
N GLU A 193 7.65 -15.85 -7.36
CA GLU A 193 7.50 -16.64 -8.58
C GLU A 193 6.21 -17.48 -8.57
N ILE A 194 5.92 -18.20 -7.48
CA ILE A 194 4.66 -18.95 -7.33
C ILE A 194 3.45 -18.02 -7.42
N ASN A 195 3.49 -16.88 -6.73
CA ASN A 195 2.41 -15.91 -6.79
C ASN A 195 2.21 -15.37 -8.21
N SER A 196 3.29 -15.14 -8.96
CA SER A 196 3.23 -14.69 -10.35
C SER A 196 2.58 -15.75 -11.25
N VAL A 197 3.02 -17.01 -11.15
CA VAL A 197 2.42 -18.14 -11.91
C VAL A 197 0.94 -18.27 -11.58
N MET A 198 0.58 -18.22 -10.29
CA MET A 198 -0.80 -18.33 -9.83
C MET A 198 -1.69 -17.19 -10.35
N GLN A 199 -1.18 -15.94 -10.33
CA GLN A 199 -1.91 -14.79 -10.88
C GLN A 199 -2.10 -14.88 -12.39
N GLU A 200 -1.07 -15.31 -13.12
CA GLU A 200 -1.11 -15.52 -14.57
C GLU A 200 -2.13 -16.60 -14.91
N ASP A 201 -2.09 -17.75 -14.23
CA ASP A 201 -3.00 -18.87 -14.48
C ASP A 201 -4.45 -18.53 -14.15
N VAL A 202 -4.71 -17.87 -13.02
CA VAL A 202 -6.07 -17.45 -12.64
C VAL A 202 -6.61 -16.38 -13.59
N ALA A 203 -5.81 -15.39 -13.96
CA ALA A 203 -6.20 -14.36 -14.92
C ALA A 203 -6.43 -14.95 -16.32
N GLY A 204 -5.56 -15.90 -16.74
CA GLY A 204 -5.60 -16.57 -18.04
C GLY A 204 -6.45 -17.84 -18.09
N ILE A 205 -7.21 -18.19 -17.05
CA ILE A 205 -7.88 -19.50 -16.92
C ILE A 205 -8.74 -19.86 -18.14
N ARG A 206 -9.41 -18.87 -18.76
CA ARG A 206 -10.22 -19.09 -19.97
C ARG A 206 -9.36 -19.52 -21.16
N VAL A 207 -8.16 -18.95 -21.30
CA VAL A 207 -7.21 -19.31 -22.37
C VAL A 207 -6.64 -20.69 -22.12
N ILE A 208 -6.24 -21.00 -20.86
CA ILE A 208 -5.74 -22.32 -20.46
C ILE A 208 -6.78 -23.40 -20.80
N LYS A 209 -8.06 -23.15 -20.44
CA LYS A 209 -9.17 -24.06 -20.73
C LYS A 209 -9.46 -24.18 -22.23
N ALA A 210 -9.46 -23.08 -22.97
CA ALA A 210 -9.69 -23.08 -24.42
C ALA A 210 -8.59 -23.81 -25.20
N CYS A 211 -7.34 -23.72 -24.71
CA CYS A 211 -6.18 -24.37 -25.34
C CYS A 211 -5.85 -25.76 -24.78
N VAL A 212 -6.62 -26.26 -23.80
CA VAL A 212 -6.42 -27.57 -23.12
C VAL A 212 -4.97 -27.70 -22.58
N ARG A 213 -4.51 -26.65 -21.87
CA ARG A 213 -3.14 -26.57 -21.35
C ARG A 213 -3.01 -26.78 -19.85
N GLU A 214 -4.03 -27.31 -19.18
CA GLU A 214 -4.05 -27.54 -17.73
C GLU A 214 -2.89 -28.37 -17.23
N THR A 215 -2.55 -29.44 -17.95
CA THR A 215 -1.43 -30.32 -17.59
C THR A 215 -0.10 -29.59 -17.66
N TYR A 216 0.09 -28.72 -18.68
CA TYR A 216 1.30 -27.93 -18.82
C TYR A 216 1.48 -26.95 -17.66
N GLU A 217 0.43 -26.20 -17.31
CA GLU A 217 0.49 -25.23 -16.20
C GLU A 217 0.62 -25.94 -14.85
N THR A 218 -0.01 -27.10 -14.67
CA THR A 218 0.18 -27.92 -13.45
C THR A 218 1.64 -28.33 -13.28
N ILE A 219 2.34 -28.72 -14.35
CA ILE A 219 3.77 -29.07 -14.30
C ILE A 219 4.62 -27.81 -14.03
N ARG A 220 4.29 -26.68 -14.66
CA ARG A 220 4.98 -25.40 -14.45
C ARG A 220 4.88 -24.95 -12.99
N PHE A 221 3.67 -24.95 -12.43
CA PHE A 221 3.41 -24.65 -11.02
C PHE A 221 4.15 -25.65 -10.12
N GLY A 222 4.09 -26.96 -10.42
CA GLY A 222 4.79 -27.99 -9.66
C GLY A 222 6.29 -27.73 -9.54
N LYS A 223 6.95 -27.36 -10.62
CA LYS A 223 8.40 -27.02 -10.60
C LYS A 223 8.71 -25.82 -9.71
N ALA A 224 7.91 -24.75 -9.79
CA ALA A 224 8.08 -23.57 -8.94
C ALA A 224 7.83 -23.93 -7.46
N ASN A 225 6.80 -24.74 -7.19
CA ASN A 225 6.47 -25.20 -5.84
C ASN A 225 7.58 -26.11 -5.26
N ASP A 226 8.10 -27.04 -6.03
CA ASP A 226 9.19 -27.94 -5.56
C ASP A 226 10.47 -27.15 -5.24
N ALA A 227 10.78 -26.12 -6.03
CA ALA A 227 11.90 -25.23 -5.75
C ALA A 227 11.70 -24.47 -4.42
N LEU A 228 10.49 -23.91 -4.18
CA LEU A 228 10.14 -23.26 -2.93
C LEU A 228 10.24 -24.22 -1.75
N VAL A 229 9.59 -25.38 -1.84
CA VAL A 229 9.59 -26.41 -0.79
C VAL A 229 11.01 -26.86 -0.48
N GLY A 230 11.85 -27.10 -1.48
CA GLY A 230 13.25 -27.47 -1.29
C GLY A 230 14.02 -26.41 -0.48
N THR A 231 13.90 -25.12 -0.83
CA THR A 231 14.56 -24.04 -0.08
C THR A 231 13.97 -23.90 1.33
N GLN A 232 12.65 -24.00 1.48
CA GLN A 232 11.95 -23.92 2.76
C GLN A 232 12.39 -25.04 3.70
N LEU A 233 12.52 -26.26 3.21
CA LEU A 233 13.00 -27.40 4.00
C LEU A 233 14.41 -27.15 4.52
N TRP A 234 15.33 -26.62 3.71
CA TRP A 234 16.67 -26.27 4.19
C TRP A 234 16.65 -25.21 5.30
N VAL A 235 15.84 -24.18 5.15
CA VAL A 235 15.66 -23.17 6.20
C VAL A 235 15.11 -23.81 7.48
N LEU A 236 14.08 -24.65 7.35
CA LEU A 236 13.48 -25.36 8.49
C LEU A 236 14.48 -26.30 9.16
N VAL A 237 15.29 -27.04 8.42
CA VAL A 237 16.33 -27.92 8.96
C VAL A 237 17.36 -27.12 9.78
N ILE A 238 17.83 -25.96 9.25
CA ILE A 238 18.76 -25.10 10.00
C ILE A 238 18.15 -24.67 11.32
N PHE A 239 16.90 -24.18 11.33
CA PHE A 239 16.22 -23.77 12.57
C PHE A 239 15.83 -24.96 13.47
N ALA A 240 15.50 -26.10 12.90
CA ALA A 240 15.20 -27.31 13.68
C ALA A 240 16.40 -27.80 14.48
N PHE A 241 17.61 -27.72 13.91
CA PHE A 241 18.85 -28.06 14.63
C PHE A 241 19.29 -26.98 15.62
N MET A 242 18.88 -25.73 15.45
CA MET A 242 19.26 -24.64 16.35
C MET A 242 18.82 -24.89 17.79
N ASN A 243 17.54 -25.22 18.00
CA ASN A 243 17.01 -25.43 19.35
C ASN A 243 17.69 -26.60 20.13
N PRO A 244 17.86 -27.81 19.56
CA PRO A 244 18.61 -28.88 20.21
C PRO A 244 20.05 -28.50 20.53
N VAL A 245 20.76 -27.86 19.61
CA VAL A 245 22.16 -27.44 19.84
C VAL A 245 22.25 -26.40 20.95
N MET A 246 21.38 -25.37 20.93
CA MET A 246 21.35 -24.36 21.99
C MET A 246 21.01 -24.96 23.36
N ASN A 247 20.02 -25.87 23.41
CA ASN A 247 19.68 -26.60 24.64
C ASN A 247 20.83 -27.51 25.10
N ALA A 248 21.50 -28.22 24.19
CA ALA A 248 22.65 -29.05 24.53
C ALA A 248 23.79 -28.22 25.16
N LEU A 249 24.12 -27.09 24.54
CA LEU A 249 25.10 -26.15 25.09
C LEU A 249 24.69 -25.64 26.49
N MET A 250 23.40 -25.30 26.65
CA MET A 250 22.86 -24.91 27.95
C MET A 250 22.99 -26.01 28.98
N TYR A 251 22.62 -27.26 28.66
CA TYR A 251 22.73 -28.38 29.59
C TYR A 251 24.19 -28.69 29.94
N ILE A 252 25.15 -28.48 29.01
CA ILE A 252 26.57 -28.57 29.35
C ILE A 252 26.93 -27.54 30.42
N VAL A 253 26.47 -26.28 30.27
CA VAL A 253 26.67 -25.22 31.27
C VAL A 253 26.01 -25.60 32.60
N VAL A 254 24.79 -26.15 32.59
CA VAL A 254 24.08 -26.62 33.79
C VAL A 254 24.85 -27.73 34.48
N VAL A 255 25.39 -28.72 33.74
CA VAL A 255 26.20 -29.81 34.31
C VAL A 255 27.49 -29.23 34.95
N LEU A 256 28.17 -28.29 34.29
CA LEU A 256 29.35 -27.65 34.85
C LEU A 256 29.01 -26.85 36.13
N LEU A 257 27.87 -26.18 36.16
CA LEU A 257 27.36 -25.49 37.35
C LEU A 257 27.04 -26.48 38.48
N LEU A 258 26.45 -27.62 38.19
CA LEU A 258 26.16 -28.66 39.15
C LEU A 258 27.45 -29.29 39.73
N LEU A 259 28.43 -29.62 38.87
CA LEU A 259 29.72 -30.16 39.30
C LEU A 259 30.49 -29.14 40.19
N SER A 260 30.62 -27.89 39.74
CA SER A 260 31.25 -26.86 40.54
C SER A 260 30.46 -26.57 41.83
N GLY A 261 29.13 -26.54 41.72
CA GLY A 261 28.23 -26.33 42.86
C GLY A 261 28.33 -27.42 43.91
N SER A 262 28.40 -28.68 43.50
CA SER A 262 28.52 -29.83 44.44
C SER A 262 29.80 -29.79 45.25
N VAL A 263 30.95 -29.43 44.64
CA VAL A 263 32.22 -29.25 45.31
C VAL A 263 32.14 -28.06 46.32
N GLN A 264 31.54 -26.94 45.94
CA GLN A 264 31.40 -25.75 46.78
C GLN A 264 30.41 -25.95 47.93
N VAL A 265 29.33 -26.71 47.71
CA VAL A 265 28.39 -27.10 48.78
C VAL A 265 29.06 -28.01 49.76
N GLY A 266 29.84 -28.99 49.32
CA GLY A 266 30.64 -29.87 50.18
C GLY A 266 31.68 -29.12 50.98
N ALA A 267 32.27 -28.05 50.43
CA ALA A 267 33.19 -27.16 51.11
C ALA A 267 32.51 -26.07 51.99
N GLY A 268 31.18 -26.02 52.02
CA GLY A 268 30.40 -25.02 52.78
C GLY A 268 30.49 -23.58 52.28
N THR A 269 31.00 -23.38 51.07
CA THR A 269 31.16 -22.04 50.46
C THR A 269 29.96 -21.56 49.68
N THR A 270 29.01 -22.45 49.35
CA THR A 270 27.74 -22.12 48.70
C THR A 270 26.62 -23.02 49.21
N THR A 271 25.36 -22.74 48.84
CA THR A 271 24.19 -23.46 49.30
C THR A 271 23.53 -24.21 48.12
N PRO A 272 22.82 -25.34 48.38
CA PRO A 272 22.08 -26.05 47.34
C PRO A 272 21.03 -25.17 46.63
N GLY A 273 20.33 -24.31 47.36
CA GLY A 273 19.39 -23.34 46.78
C GLY A 273 20.05 -22.33 45.84
N ALA A 274 21.33 -21.96 46.13
CA ALA A 274 22.08 -21.10 45.22
C ALA A 274 22.38 -21.80 43.88
N VAL A 275 22.65 -23.12 43.89
CA VAL A 275 22.84 -23.91 42.65
C VAL A 275 21.54 -23.97 41.86
N MET A 276 20.38 -24.18 42.49
CA MET A 276 19.07 -24.20 41.84
C MET A 276 18.74 -22.84 41.20
N ALA A 277 19.00 -21.75 41.92
CA ALA A 277 18.84 -20.39 41.40
C ALA A 277 19.75 -20.13 40.19
N ALA A 278 20.99 -20.63 40.22
CA ALA A 278 21.94 -20.53 39.10
C ALA A 278 21.43 -21.23 37.81
N ILE A 279 20.83 -22.41 37.93
CA ILE A 279 20.20 -23.13 36.79
C ILE A 279 19.08 -22.26 36.19
N THR A 280 18.24 -21.67 37.04
CA THR A 280 17.11 -20.84 36.59
C THR A 280 17.60 -19.58 35.84
N TYR A 281 18.62 -18.89 36.35
CA TYR A 281 19.22 -17.73 35.65
C TYR A 281 19.84 -18.13 34.32
N THR A 282 20.47 -19.33 34.24
CA THR A 282 21.01 -19.84 32.97
C THR A 282 19.91 -20.05 31.93
N THR A 283 18.77 -20.61 32.35
CA THR A 283 17.61 -20.82 31.49
C THR A 283 16.99 -19.47 31.03
N GLN A 284 16.87 -18.50 31.95
CA GLN A 284 16.38 -17.16 31.62
C GLN A 284 17.28 -16.45 30.60
N MET A 285 18.61 -16.56 30.72
CA MET A 285 19.56 -16.02 29.76
C MET A 285 19.38 -16.66 28.38
N LEU A 286 19.24 -17.99 28.31
CA LEU A 286 19.00 -18.70 27.03
C LEU A 286 17.72 -18.18 26.34
N ASN A 287 16.62 -18.09 27.10
CA ASN A 287 15.36 -17.55 26.58
C ASN A 287 15.52 -16.11 26.06
N GLY A 288 16.30 -15.29 26.77
CA GLY A 288 16.66 -13.95 26.30
C GLY A 288 17.38 -13.98 24.96
N ILE A 289 18.37 -14.85 24.79
CA ILE A 289 19.13 -14.99 23.53
C ILE A 289 18.22 -15.46 22.39
N LEU A 290 17.36 -16.45 22.62
CA LEU A 290 16.44 -16.96 21.60
C LEU A 290 15.46 -15.89 21.11
N ASN A 291 15.00 -15.01 22.01
CA ASN A 291 14.13 -13.88 21.64
C ASN A 291 14.82 -12.84 20.76
N LEU A 292 16.16 -12.71 20.80
CA LEU A 292 16.91 -11.81 19.92
C LEU A 292 16.70 -12.12 18.43
N VAL A 293 16.53 -13.39 18.06
CA VAL A 293 16.29 -13.79 16.65
C VAL A 293 14.99 -13.21 16.14
N MET A 294 13.91 -13.40 16.89
CA MET A 294 12.60 -12.87 16.52
C MET A 294 12.61 -11.34 16.46
N LEU A 295 13.30 -10.71 17.41
CA LEU A 295 13.47 -9.26 17.44
C LEU A 295 14.19 -8.78 16.17
N PHE A 296 15.31 -9.41 15.83
CA PHE A 296 16.10 -9.04 14.63
C PHE A 296 15.28 -9.15 13.34
N GLN A 297 14.52 -10.23 13.16
CA GLN A 297 13.63 -10.40 12.00
C GLN A 297 12.59 -9.28 11.91
N THR A 298 11.95 -8.95 13.03
CA THR A 298 10.94 -7.87 13.07
C THR A 298 11.57 -6.50 12.79
N LEU A 299 12.77 -6.24 13.32
CA LEU A 299 13.52 -5.01 13.05
C LEU A 299 13.85 -4.87 11.56
N THR A 300 14.31 -5.94 10.92
CA THR A 300 14.68 -5.93 9.50
C THR A 300 13.46 -5.67 8.61
N LYS A 301 12.35 -6.37 8.85
CA LYS A 301 11.08 -6.16 8.13
C LYS A 301 10.54 -4.74 8.31
N GLY A 302 10.52 -4.25 9.55
CA GLY A 302 10.05 -2.91 9.86
C GLY A 302 10.92 -1.81 9.24
N ALA A 303 12.23 -1.98 9.21
CA ALA A 303 13.15 -1.04 8.56
C ALA A 303 12.95 -0.99 7.04
N ALA A 304 12.77 -2.13 6.39
CA ALA A 304 12.47 -2.20 4.96
C ALA A 304 11.14 -1.53 4.62
N SER A 305 10.08 -1.81 5.39
CA SER A 305 8.76 -1.18 5.22
C SER A 305 8.81 0.34 5.48
N TRP A 306 9.58 0.78 6.49
CA TRP A 306 9.81 2.21 6.72
C TRP A 306 10.47 2.90 5.53
N LYS A 307 11.46 2.27 4.88
CA LYS A 307 12.11 2.83 3.68
C LYS A 307 11.09 3.09 2.57
N ARG A 308 10.19 2.13 2.29
CA ARG A 308 9.14 2.27 1.25
C ARG A 308 8.09 3.33 1.60
N VAL A 309 7.65 3.37 2.86
CA VAL A 309 6.68 4.38 3.35
C VAL A 309 7.31 5.77 3.34
N ARG A 310 8.56 5.89 3.73
CA ARG A 310 9.30 7.15 3.71
C ARG A 310 9.44 7.71 2.30
N GLU A 311 9.62 6.87 1.29
CA GLU A 311 9.64 7.30 -0.11
C GLU A 311 8.35 8.06 -0.48
N ILE A 312 7.17 7.59 -0.06
CA ILE A 312 5.89 8.32 -0.25
C ILE A 312 5.92 9.66 0.50
N LEU A 313 6.33 9.66 1.76
CA LEU A 313 6.29 10.86 2.61
C LEU A 313 7.27 11.94 2.14
N ASP A 314 8.43 11.55 1.61
CA ASP A 314 9.48 12.46 1.15
C ASP A 314 9.23 12.93 -0.30
N THR A 315 8.40 12.23 -1.09
CA THR A 315 8.07 12.63 -2.46
C THR A 315 7.25 13.92 -2.45
N GLN A 316 7.77 14.97 -3.07
CA GLN A 316 7.05 16.23 -3.25
C GLN A 316 6.19 16.15 -4.52
N PRO A 317 5.02 16.84 -4.57
CA PRO A 317 4.26 16.96 -5.81
C PRO A 317 5.14 17.61 -6.91
N GLU A 318 5.20 16.96 -8.08
CA GLU A 318 6.01 17.44 -9.20
C GLU A 318 5.39 18.67 -9.88
N LEU A 319 4.04 18.70 -9.92
CA LEU A 319 3.33 19.83 -10.50
C LEU A 319 3.24 20.95 -9.45
N ALA A 320 4.03 21.99 -9.64
CA ALA A 320 3.93 23.18 -8.80
C ALA A 320 2.55 23.83 -8.97
N ASP A 321 1.92 24.17 -7.85
CA ASP A 321 0.67 24.93 -7.87
C ASP A 321 0.95 26.44 -7.95
N SER A 322 -0.01 27.19 -8.48
CA SER A 322 0.07 28.64 -8.63
C SER A 322 -1.13 29.29 -7.93
N ASP A 323 -1.10 30.60 -7.75
CA ASP A 323 -2.18 31.34 -7.09
C ASP A 323 -3.21 31.93 -8.08
N PHE A 324 -3.00 31.76 -9.38
CA PHE A 324 -3.91 32.33 -10.39
C PHE A 324 -5.20 31.49 -10.49
N GLU A 325 -6.34 32.12 -10.21
CA GLU A 325 -7.65 31.44 -10.20
C GLU A 325 -8.49 31.76 -11.47
N GLY A 326 -8.05 32.71 -12.30
CA GLY A 326 -8.78 33.14 -13.48
C GLY A 326 -10.08 33.91 -13.16
N LYS A 327 -10.63 34.63 -14.15
CA LYS A 327 -11.99 35.18 -14.10
C LYS A 327 -12.93 34.23 -14.85
N THR A 328 -14.11 33.99 -14.30
CA THR A 328 -15.16 33.14 -14.91
C THR A 328 -15.70 33.84 -16.17
N ALA A 329 -15.30 33.40 -17.36
CA ALA A 329 -16.00 33.68 -18.59
C ALA A 329 -16.80 32.45 -19.03
N ALA A 330 -17.97 32.63 -19.59
CA ALA A 330 -18.72 31.57 -20.24
C ALA A 330 -17.93 31.15 -21.50
N GLY A 331 -17.66 29.86 -21.63
CA GLY A 331 -16.88 29.27 -22.73
C GLY A 331 -15.39 29.59 -22.67
N ALA A 332 -14.56 28.56 -22.55
CA ALA A 332 -13.10 28.71 -22.47
C ALA A 332 -12.45 28.29 -23.78
N GLY A 333 -11.55 29.15 -24.30
CA GLY A 333 -10.69 28.83 -25.44
C GLY A 333 -9.48 27.98 -25.00
N VAL A 334 -9.00 27.16 -25.90
CA VAL A 334 -7.78 26.35 -25.70
C VAL A 334 -6.82 26.57 -26.84
N GLU A 335 -5.54 26.79 -26.53
CA GLU A 335 -4.50 26.98 -27.52
C GLU A 335 -3.27 26.16 -27.19
N PHE A 336 -2.81 25.37 -28.15
CA PHE A 336 -1.53 24.67 -28.12
C PHE A 336 -0.54 25.46 -28.98
N ARG A 337 0.63 25.79 -28.43
CA ARG A 337 1.70 26.54 -29.11
C ARG A 337 2.95 25.69 -29.11
N ASP A 338 3.29 25.15 -30.27
CA ASP A 338 4.48 24.30 -30.51
C ASP A 338 4.68 23.23 -29.45
N VAL A 339 3.60 22.50 -29.13
CA VAL A 339 3.58 21.54 -28.01
C VAL A 339 4.22 20.22 -28.41
N SER A 340 5.26 19.85 -27.68
CA SER A 340 5.82 18.48 -27.69
C SER A 340 5.65 17.84 -26.32
N PHE A 341 5.31 16.53 -26.32
CA PHE A 341 5.06 15.79 -25.08
C PHE A 341 5.49 14.33 -25.18
N GLY A 342 6.12 13.82 -24.11
CA GLY A 342 6.40 12.41 -23.89
C GLY A 342 6.08 12.02 -22.45
N PHE A 343 5.58 10.80 -22.24
CA PHE A 343 5.33 10.31 -20.88
C PHE A 343 6.65 10.14 -20.13
N PRO A 344 6.72 10.54 -18.85
CA PRO A 344 7.92 10.38 -18.04
C PRO A 344 8.38 8.92 -17.99
N GLY A 345 9.66 8.68 -18.33
CA GLY A 345 10.26 7.33 -18.34
C GLY A 345 10.03 6.50 -19.60
N ALA A 346 9.18 6.93 -20.53
CA ALA A 346 8.90 6.16 -21.76
C ALA A 346 9.96 6.33 -22.88
N GLY A 347 10.86 7.32 -22.78
CA GLY A 347 11.93 7.55 -23.75
C GLY A 347 11.48 7.94 -25.17
N GLN A 348 10.17 8.03 -25.42
CA GLN A 348 9.61 8.37 -26.72
C GLN A 348 8.69 9.58 -26.63
N THR A 349 8.83 10.49 -27.61
CA THR A 349 7.95 11.65 -27.77
C THR A 349 6.64 11.18 -28.41
N VAL A 350 5.52 11.42 -27.74
CA VAL A 350 4.17 11.03 -28.17
C VAL A 350 3.51 12.12 -29.03
N LEU A 351 3.69 13.40 -28.66
CA LEU A 351 3.21 14.55 -29.44
C LEU A 351 4.40 15.40 -29.85
N ARG A 352 4.37 15.92 -31.08
CA ARG A 352 5.49 16.66 -31.69
C ARG A 352 4.98 17.89 -32.40
N HIS A 353 5.40 19.07 -31.95
CA HIS A 353 5.14 20.35 -32.59
C HIS A 353 3.63 20.53 -32.92
N ILE A 354 2.79 20.43 -31.89
CA ILE A 354 1.34 20.61 -32.02
C ILE A 354 1.00 22.11 -31.90
N ASP A 355 0.43 22.65 -32.97
CA ASP A 355 -0.18 23.98 -33.02
C ASP A 355 -1.67 23.82 -33.28
N LEU A 356 -2.52 24.24 -32.34
CA LEU A 356 -3.96 24.09 -32.42
C LEU A 356 -4.65 25.18 -31.62
N THR A 357 -5.59 25.89 -32.24
CA THR A 357 -6.47 26.85 -31.56
C THR A 357 -7.92 26.37 -31.61
N ILE A 358 -8.54 26.29 -30.41
CA ILE A 358 -9.94 25.95 -30.20
C ILE A 358 -10.63 27.19 -29.63
N ARG A 359 -11.65 27.67 -30.32
CA ARG A 359 -12.40 28.87 -29.91
C ARG A 359 -13.40 28.57 -28.79
N PRO A 360 -13.76 29.56 -27.95
CA PRO A 360 -14.84 29.37 -26.99
C PRO A 360 -16.14 28.94 -27.68
N GLY A 361 -16.80 27.89 -27.13
CA GLY A 361 -18.05 27.32 -27.64
C GLY A 361 -17.90 26.40 -28.86
N GLU A 362 -16.70 26.30 -29.45
CA GLU A 362 -16.43 25.45 -30.62
C GLU A 362 -16.49 23.97 -30.23
N THR A 363 -17.04 23.12 -31.11
CA THR A 363 -16.98 21.65 -30.98
C THR A 363 -15.86 21.15 -31.88
N VAL A 364 -14.80 20.63 -31.25
CA VAL A 364 -13.63 20.08 -31.96
C VAL A 364 -13.56 18.58 -31.77
N ALA A 365 -13.47 17.84 -32.88
CA ALA A 365 -13.23 16.41 -32.86
C ALA A 365 -11.74 16.11 -33.10
N VAL A 366 -11.18 15.18 -32.35
CA VAL A 366 -9.80 14.68 -32.52
C VAL A 366 -9.87 13.23 -32.98
N MET A 367 -9.36 12.96 -34.17
CA MET A 367 -9.39 11.67 -34.84
C MET A 367 -7.97 11.19 -35.17
N GLY A 368 -7.81 9.90 -35.41
CA GLY A 368 -6.54 9.27 -35.82
C GLY A 368 -6.42 7.84 -35.32
N ALA A 369 -5.41 7.12 -35.78
CA ALA A 369 -5.17 5.72 -35.42
C ALA A 369 -4.96 5.52 -33.91
N THR A 370 -5.16 4.29 -33.45
CA THR A 370 -4.86 3.94 -32.05
C THR A 370 -3.39 4.18 -31.74
N GLY A 371 -3.10 4.84 -30.60
CA GLY A 371 -1.71 5.13 -30.20
C GLY A 371 -1.11 6.40 -30.83
N CYS A 372 -1.83 7.18 -31.66
CA CYS A 372 -1.30 8.41 -32.28
C CYS A 372 -1.18 9.63 -31.32
N GLY A 373 -1.64 9.50 -30.04
CA GLY A 373 -1.48 10.57 -29.03
C GLY A 373 -2.78 11.34 -28.69
N LYS A 374 -3.97 10.92 -29.12
CA LYS A 374 -5.26 11.61 -28.85
C LYS A 374 -5.51 11.86 -27.37
N THR A 375 -5.47 10.82 -26.55
CA THR A 375 -5.64 10.91 -25.09
C THR A 375 -4.53 11.75 -24.44
N ALA A 376 -3.29 11.67 -24.93
CA ALA A 376 -2.21 12.53 -24.46
C ALA A 376 -2.52 14.01 -24.70
N LEU A 377 -2.99 14.36 -25.91
CA LEU A 377 -3.34 15.73 -26.26
C LEU A 377 -4.38 16.31 -25.30
N VAL A 378 -5.49 15.61 -25.08
CA VAL A 378 -6.57 16.11 -24.21
C VAL A 378 -6.21 16.10 -22.73
N SER A 379 -5.28 15.25 -22.29
CA SER A 379 -4.81 15.17 -20.91
C SER A 379 -3.95 16.38 -20.48
N LEU A 380 -3.37 17.11 -21.45
CA LEU A 380 -2.58 18.31 -21.18
C LEU A 380 -3.47 19.51 -20.80
N ILE A 381 -4.74 19.56 -21.26
CA ILE A 381 -5.65 20.67 -21.00
C ILE A 381 -5.98 20.82 -19.50
N PRO A 382 -6.40 19.76 -18.75
CA PRO A 382 -6.59 19.83 -17.30
C PRO A 382 -5.28 19.75 -16.52
N ARG A 383 -4.14 19.83 -17.21
CA ARG A 383 -2.79 19.70 -16.64
C ARG A 383 -2.65 18.42 -15.80
N PHE A 384 -2.99 17.25 -16.39
CA PHE A 384 -2.67 15.98 -15.79
C PHE A 384 -1.17 15.68 -15.92
N TYR A 385 -0.56 16.19 -16.99
CA TYR A 385 0.87 16.18 -17.26
C TYR A 385 1.30 17.58 -17.73
N ASP A 386 2.53 17.95 -17.48
CA ASP A 386 3.14 19.15 -18.06
C ASP A 386 3.74 18.81 -19.44
N VAL A 387 3.74 19.77 -20.36
CA VAL A 387 4.37 19.63 -21.67
C VAL A 387 5.89 19.52 -21.55
N THR A 388 6.54 18.79 -22.47
CA THR A 388 7.99 18.74 -22.54
C THR A 388 8.54 20.02 -23.16
N GLU A 389 7.91 20.52 -24.23
CA GLU A 389 8.23 21.76 -24.92
C GLU A 389 6.95 22.49 -25.32
N GLY A 390 7.03 23.80 -25.50
CA GLY A 390 5.90 24.63 -25.86
C GLY A 390 5.00 25.01 -24.69
N ALA A 391 3.75 25.37 -24.98
CA ALA A 391 2.77 25.78 -23.98
C ALA A 391 1.34 25.41 -24.38
N VAL A 392 0.53 25.03 -23.37
CA VAL A 392 -0.93 24.89 -23.50
C VAL A 392 -1.58 26.06 -22.76
N LEU A 393 -2.44 26.81 -23.42
CA LEU A 393 -3.14 27.92 -22.82
C LEU A 393 -4.63 27.64 -22.72
N VAL A 394 -5.22 27.99 -21.59
CA VAL A 394 -6.66 27.99 -21.35
C VAL A 394 -7.06 29.44 -21.04
N ASP A 395 -8.01 29.98 -21.78
CA ASP A 395 -8.40 31.40 -21.72
C ASP A 395 -7.19 32.36 -21.91
N GLY A 396 -6.23 32.00 -22.76
CA GLY A 396 -5.04 32.77 -23.06
C GLY A 396 -3.95 32.72 -21.99
N VAL A 397 -4.14 31.97 -20.91
CA VAL A 397 -3.17 31.80 -19.81
C VAL A 397 -2.60 30.39 -19.83
N ASP A 398 -1.28 30.27 -19.73
CA ASP A 398 -0.59 28.96 -19.66
C ASP A 398 -1.13 28.13 -18.49
N VAL A 399 -1.44 26.85 -18.74
CA VAL A 399 -1.96 25.92 -17.72
C VAL A 399 -1.02 25.79 -16.52
N ARG A 400 0.28 26.02 -16.69
CA ARG A 400 1.28 25.99 -15.61
C ARG A 400 1.16 27.18 -14.64
N ALA A 401 0.59 28.29 -15.11
CA ALA A 401 0.35 29.50 -14.30
C ALA A 401 -0.96 29.40 -13.49
N TRP A 402 -1.85 28.48 -13.83
CA TRP A 402 -3.11 28.30 -13.13
C TRP A 402 -2.93 27.57 -11.79
N ARG A 403 -3.76 27.97 -10.79
CA ARG A 403 -4.03 27.09 -9.65
C ARG A 403 -4.73 25.83 -10.14
N GLN A 404 -4.16 24.65 -9.86
CA GLN A 404 -4.64 23.38 -10.42
C GLN A 404 -6.16 23.17 -10.20
N ARG A 405 -6.65 23.51 -9.00
CA ARG A 405 -8.07 23.41 -8.68
C ARG A 405 -8.91 24.30 -9.59
N ALA A 406 -8.54 25.56 -9.75
CA ALA A 406 -9.27 26.52 -10.58
C ALA A 406 -9.27 26.10 -12.06
N LEU A 407 -8.14 25.62 -12.59
CA LEU A 407 -8.06 25.06 -13.94
C LEU A 407 -8.98 23.85 -14.11
N ARG A 408 -8.91 22.90 -13.18
CA ARG A 408 -9.71 21.66 -13.23
C ARG A 408 -11.19 21.93 -13.00
N ASP A 409 -11.57 22.97 -12.27
CA ASP A 409 -12.98 23.38 -12.14
C ASP A 409 -13.53 23.91 -13.48
N ARG A 410 -12.68 24.47 -14.36
CA ARG A 410 -13.03 24.92 -15.72
C ARG A 410 -13.19 23.78 -16.73
N VAL A 411 -12.64 22.61 -16.46
CA VAL A 411 -12.60 21.48 -17.39
C VAL A 411 -13.34 20.28 -16.79
N ALA A 412 -14.30 19.74 -17.52
CA ALA A 412 -14.91 18.45 -17.19
C ALA A 412 -14.44 17.39 -18.18
N VAL A 413 -14.12 16.20 -17.69
CA VAL A 413 -13.58 15.11 -18.49
C VAL A 413 -14.44 13.85 -18.30
N ALA A 414 -14.97 13.31 -19.39
CA ALA A 414 -15.47 11.95 -19.47
C ALA A 414 -14.36 11.07 -20.04
N ALA A 415 -13.68 10.33 -19.16
CA ALA A 415 -12.50 9.56 -19.51
C ALA A 415 -12.88 8.28 -20.29
N GLN A 416 -11.93 7.75 -21.06
CA GLN A 416 -12.05 6.51 -21.83
C GLN A 416 -12.46 5.34 -20.92
N LYS A 417 -11.82 5.18 -19.76
CA LYS A 417 -12.18 4.19 -18.76
C LYS A 417 -13.16 4.77 -17.76
N SER A 418 -14.42 4.35 -17.85
CA SER A 418 -15.51 4.83 -17.00
C SER A 418 -15.44 4.20 -15.61
N GLU A 419 -14.68 4.81 -14.70
CA GLU A 419 -14.58 4.36 -13.31
C GLU A 419 -15.77 4.86 -12.50
N LEU A 420 -16.48 3.90 -11.88
CA LEU A 420 -17.60 4.18 -10.98
C LEU A 420 -17.25 3.71 -9.56
N PHE A 421 -17.68 4.50 -8.59
CA PHE A 421 -17.48 4.19 -7.18
C PHE A 421 -18.61 3.29 -6.66
N SER A 422 -18.32 2.47 -5.67
CA SER A 422 -19.31 1.65 -4.94
C SER A 422 -20.23 2.53 -4.10
N ARG A 423 -21.12 3.25 -4.77
CA ARG A 423 -22.12 4.20 -4.26
C ARG A 423 -23.37 4.10 -5.12
N THR A 424 -24.40 4.86 -4.78
CA THR A 424 -25.60 4.92 -5.63
C THR A 424 -25.30 5.54 -7.00
N ILE A 425 -26.15 5.29 -8.00
CA ILE A 425 -26.01 5.92 -9.33
C ILE A 425 -26.10 7.44 -9.20
N GLY A 426 -27.04 7.96 -8.41
CA GLY A 426 -27.20 9.39 -8.15
C GLY A 426 -25.93 10.01 -7.55
N GLU A 427 -25.33 9.38 -6.53
CA GLU A 427 -24.07 9.84 -5.93
C GLU A 427 -22.89 9.80 -6.92
N ASN A 428 -22.84 8.80 -7.82
CA ASN A 428 -21.85 8.75 -8.88
C ASN A 428 -21.98 9.91 -9.86
N ILE A 429 -23.18 10.34 -10.22
CA ILE A 429 -23.43 11.52 -11.07
C ILE A 429 -23.12 12.80 -10.29
N ALA A 430 -23.60 12.90 -9.02
CA ALA A 430 -23.39 14.06 -8.15
C ALA A 430 -21.92 14.37 -7.86
N TRP A 431 -21.01 13.40 -8.12
CA TRP A 431 -19.56 13.63 -8.01
C TRP A 431 -19.07 14.78 -8.92
N GLY A 432 -19.76 15.06 -10.02
CA GLY A 432 -19.47 16.19 -10.92
C GLY A 432 -19.73 17.56 -10.29
N ALA A 433 -20.78 17.66 -9.46
CA ALA A 433 -21.14 18.86 -8.71
C ALA A 433 -21.78 18.45 -7.37
N PRO A 434 -20.97 18.30 -6.31
CA PRO A 434 -21.48 17.92 -4.99
C PRO A 434 -22.51 18.92 -4.47
N GLY A 435 -23.68 18.41 -4.03
CA GLY A 435 -24.77 19.25 -3.55
C GLY A 435 -25.71 19.78 -4.65
N ALA A 436 -25.55 19.36 -5.89
CA ALA A 436 -26.48 19.68 -6.96
C ALA A 436 -27.90 19.13 -6.63
N PRO A 437 -28.98 19.89 -6.94
CA PRO A 437 -30.33 19.43 -6.74
C PRO A 437 -30.67 18.23 -7.64
N GLU A 438 -31.63 17.43 -7.25
CA GLU A 438 -32.02 16.20 -7.94
C GLU A 438 -32.46 16.46 -9.40
N ASP A 439 -33.13 17.58 -9.65
CA ASP A 439 -33.53 17.98 -11.01
C ASP A 439 -32.32 18.23 -11.91
N ALA A 440 -31.21 18.78 -11.38
CA ALA A 440 -29.98 18.96 -12.14
C ALA A 440 -29.30 17.62 -12.45
N LEU A 441 -29.31 16.68 -11.50
CA LEU A 441 -28.81 15.31 -11.73
C LEU A 441 -29.60 14.63 -12.85
N ARG A 442 -30.94 14.74 -12.79
CA ARG A 442 -31.84 14.16 -13.78
C ARG A 442 -31.64 14.79 -15.16
N THR A 443 -31.53 16.11 -15.21
CA THR A 443 -31.24 16.84 -16.46
C THR A 443 -29.91 16.36 -17.10
N ALA A 444 -28.86 16.20 -16.28
CA ALA A 444 -27.59 15.69 -16.75
C ALA A 444 -27.69 14.23 -17.24
N ALA A 445 -28.46 13.40 -16.56
CA ALA A 445 -28.71 12.00 -16.94
C ALA A 445 -29.52 11.91 -18.24
N VAL A 446 -30.54 12.75 -18.41
CA VAL A 446 -31.31 12.84 -19.67
C VAL A 446 -30.40 13.26 -20.82
N THR A 447 -29.59 14.31 -20.62
CA THR A 447 -28.62 14.77 -21.61
C THR A 447 -27.64 13.65 -22.01
N ALA A 448 -27.18 12.85 -21.03
CA ALA A 448 -26.28 11.71 -21.25
C ALA A 448 -27.00 10.44 -21.73
N GLN A 449 -28.29 10.49 -22.08
CA GLN A 449 -29.10 9.34 -22.47
C GLN A 449 -29.12 8.21 -21.41
N ALA A 450 -28.98 8.59 -20.11
CA ALA A 450 -28.88 7.65 -19.00
C ALA A 450 -30.18 7.50 -18.23
N ASP A 451 -31.06 8.49 -18.18
CA ASP A 451 -32.28 8.52 -17.34
C ASP A 451 -33.20 7.33 -17.59
N GLY A 452 -33.33 6.88 -18.85
CA GLY A 452 -34.22 5.76 -19.20
C GLY A 452 -33.86 4.46 -18.47
N PHE A 453 -32.60 4.05 -18.46
CA PHE A 453 -32.22 2.82 -17.76
C PHE A 453 -32.09 3.03 -16.25
N ILE A 454 -31.76 4.26 -15.79
CA ILE A 454 -31.70 4.57 -14.37
C ILE A 454 -33.12 4.49 -13.75
N SER A 455 -34.10 5.11 -14.40
CA SER A 455 -35.49 5.10 -13.94
C SER A 455 -36.14 3.71 -14.02
N ALA A 456 -35.66 2.83 -14.91
CA ALA A 456 -36.09 1.44 -15.00
C ALA A 456 -35.43 0.52 -13.95
N ALA A 457 -34.39 0.99 -13.24
CA ALA A 457 -33.74 0.22 -12.19
C ALA A 457 -34.65 0.17 -10.93
N PRO A 458 -34.57 -0.90 -10.10
CA PRO A 458 -35.49 -1.09 -8.95
C PRO A 458 -35.55 0.08 -7.97
N GLU A 459 -34.42 0.74 -7.73
CA GLU A 459 -34.29 1.89 -6.81
C GLU A 459 -33.98 3.20 -7.56
N GLY A 460 -34.09 3.21 -8.90
CA GLY A 460 -33.81 4.38 -9.71
C GLY A 460 -32.40 4.94 -9.46
N TYR A 461 -32.30 6.24 -9.15
CA TYR A 461 -31.03 6.90 -8.81
C TYR A 461 -30.41 6.39 -7.49
N GLY A 462 -31.19 5.74 -6.62
CA GLY A 462 -30.74 5.10 -5.37
C GLY A 462 -30.09 3.75 -5.59
N THR A 463 -30.14 3.19 -6.80
CA THR A 463 -29.56 1.87 -7.09
C THR A 463 -28.05 1.84 -6.83
N MET A 464 -27.61 0.88 -5.99
CA MET A 464 -26.19 0.70 -5.65
C MET A 464 -25.39 0.15 -6.83
N VAL A 465 -24.25 0.76 -7.07
CA VAL A 465 -23.27 0.32 -8.07
C VAL A 465 -22.23 -0.57 -7.39
N ALA A 466 -22.05 -1.80 -7.88
CA ALA A 466 -21.01 -2.70 -7.39
C ALA A 466 -19.61 -2.17 -7.71
N GLU A 467 -18.59 -2.72 -7.05
CA GLU A 467 -17.19 -2.33 -7.21
C GLU A 467 -16.78 -2.27 -8.69
N GLY A 468 -16.18 -1.14 -9.10
CA GLY A 468 -15.78 -0.89 -10.49
C GLY A 468 -16.94 -0.91 -11.49
N GLY A 469 -18.20 -0.80 -11.01
CA GLY A 469 -19.40 -0.84 -11.87
C GLY A 469 -19.74 -2.23 -12.39
N ALA A 470 -19.32 -3.31 -11.74
CA ALA A 470 -19.52 -4.69 -12.23
C ALA A 470 -20.99 -5.07 -12.49
N SER A 471 -21.94 -4.37 -11.86
CA SER A 471 -23.38 -4.57 -12.06
C SER A 471 -23.97 -3.89 -13.31
N LEU A 472 -23.16 -3.10 -14.04
CA LEU A 472 -23.62 -2.30 -15.18
C LEU A 472 -22.93 -2.72 -16.49
N SER A 473 -23.64 -2.58 -17.62
CA SER A 473 -23.03 -2.76 -18.94
C SER A 473 -22.02 -1.65 -19.26
N GLY A 474 -21.11 -1.89 -20.21
CA GLY A 474 -20.12 -0.89 -20.62
C GLY A 474 -20.74 0.44 -21.04
N GLY A 475 -21.79 0.40 -21.86
CA GLY A 475 -22.52 1.60 -22.29
C GLY A 475 -23.27 2.32 -21.17
N GLN A 476 -23.77 1.60 -20.15
CA GLN A 476 -24.37 2.21 -18.96
C GLN A 476 -23.33 2.95 -18.12
N LYS A 477 -22.14 2.34 -17.90
CA LYS A 477 -21.01 2.98 -17.21
C LYS A 477 -20.58 4.26 -17.93
N GLN A 478 -20.43 4.21 -19.25
CA GLN A 478 -20.06 5.39 -20.04
C GLN A 478 -21.10 6.50 -19.91
N ARG A 479 -22.40 6.22 -20.04
CA ARG A 479 -23.45 7.23 -19.89
C ARG A 479 -23.50 7.85 -18.49
N ILE A 480 -23.28 7.09 -17.41
CA ILE A 480 -23.15 7.65 -16.05
C ILE A 480 -21.92 8.56 -15.94
N SER A 481 -20.78 8.14 -16.51
CA SER A 481 -19.55 8.95 -16.53
C SER A 481 -19.75 10.24 -17.32
N ILE A 482 -20.45 10.19 -18.45
CA ILE A 482 -20.82 11.38 -19.23
C ILE A 482 -21.78 12.29 -18.44
N ALA A 483 -22.82 11.72 -17.79
CA ALA A 483 -23.74 12.50 -16.95
C ALA A 483 -22.98 13.25 -15.82
N ARG A 484 -21.99 12.60 -15.18
CA ARG A 484 -21.09 13.23 -14.21
C ARG A 484 -20.34 14.42 -14.81
N ALA A 485 -19.78 14.27 -16.00
CA ALA A 485 -19.06 15.36 -16.68
C ALA A 485 -20.00 16.50 -17.10
N VAL A 486 -21.19 16.20 -17.60
CA VAL A 486 -22.21 17.17 -18.01
C VAL A 486 -22.76 17.95 -16.83
N LEU A 487 -22.92 17.30 -15.66
CA LEU A 487 -23.40 17.97 -14.44
C LEU A 487 -22.41 19.03 -13.96
N LYS A 488 -21.11 18.85 -14.19
CA LYS A 488 -20.09 19.80 -13.77
C LYS A 488 -20.27 21.15 -14.49
N PRO A 489 -20.29 22.30 -13.75
CA PRO A 489 -20.37 23.62 -14.34
C PRO A 489 -19.01 24.03 -14.93
N ALA A 490 -18.62 23.43 -16.04
CA ALA A 490 -17.32 23.65 -16.70
C ALA A 490 -17.48 24.41 -18.02
N GLY A 491 -16.47 25.22 -18.38
CA GLY A 491 -16.41 25.93 -19.66
C GLY A 491 -15.89 25.04 -20.81
N ILE A 492 -15.21 23.92 -20.47
CA ILE A 492 -14.67 22.94 -21.42
C ILE A 492 -15.17 21.56 -21.03
N LEU A 493 -15.72 20.81 -22.00
CA LEU A 493 -16.09 19.42 -21.87
C LEU A 493 -15.19 18.56 -22.76
N ILE A 494 -14.50 17.61 -22.20
CA ILE A 494 -13.64 16.65 -22.90
C ILE A 494 -14.29 15.26 -22.85
N PHE A 495 -14.46 14.65 -24.01
CA PHE A 495 -14.94 13.29 -24.17
C PHE A 495 -13.80 12.45 -24.78
N ASP A 496 -13.07 11.70 -23.95
CA ASP A 496 -11.94 10.89 -24.40
C ASP A 496 -12.41 9.45 -24.66
N ASP A 497 -12.78 9.18 -25.93
CA ASP A 497 -13.30 7.88 -26.41
C ASP A 497 -14.42 7.30 -25.51
N SER A 498 -15.18 8.19 -24.88
CA SER A 498 -16.14 7.84 -23.83
C SER A 498 -17.50 7.37 -24.36
N THR A 499 -17.68 7.33 -25.70
CA THR A 499 -18.90 6.86 -26.39
C THR A 499 -18.70 5.56 -27.17
N SER A 500 -17.51 4.97 -27.10
CA SER A 500 -17.15 3.78 -27.90
C SER A 500 -18.03 2.55 -27.66
N ALA A 501 -18.63 2.40 -26.47
CA ALA A 501 -19.55 1.32 -26.12
C ALA A 501 -21.04 1.67 -26.36
N LEU A 502 -21.34 2.82 -26.97
CA LEU A 502 -22.70 3.23 -27.34
C LEU A 502 -23.00 2.82 -28.78
N ASP A 503 -24.27 2.52 -29.05
CA ASP A 503 -24.77 2.39 -30.39
C ASP A 503 -24.86 3.76 -31.08
N LEU A 504 -24.85 3.75 -32.43
CA LEU A 504 -24.80 4.98 -33.24
C LEU A 504 -25.98 5.93 -33.00
N LYS A 505 -27.17 5.39 -32.69
CA LYS A 505 -28.37 6.19 -32.45
C LYS A 505 -28.25 6.90 -31.10
N THR A 506 -27.95 6.17 -30.03
CA THR A 506 -27.77 6.71 -28.68
C THR A 506 -26.64 7.76 -28.66
N GLU A 507 -25.55 7.52 -29.40
CA GLU A 507 -24.45 8.48 -29.54
C GLU A 507 -24.89 9.76 -30.27
N ALA A 508 -25.64 9.64 -31.35
CA ALA A 508 -26.17 10.79 -32.08
C ALA A 508 -27.13 11.63 -31.23
N ASP A 509 -28.03 10.98 -30.49
CA ASP A 509 -28.99 11.62 -29.59
C ASP A 509 -28.26 12.33 -28.43
N LEU A 510 -27.20 11.72 -27.89
CA LEU A 510 -26.33 12.31 -26.85
C LEU A 510 -25.72 13.63 -27.34
N TYR A 511 -25.06 13.65 -28.50
CA TYR A 511 -24.41 14.86 -28.99
C TYR A 511 -25.42 15.94 -29.40
N ALA A 512 -26.59 15.57 -29.90
CA ALA A 512 -27.68 16.52 -30.15
C ALA A 512 -28.18 17.16 -28.84
N ALA A 513 -28.41 16.35 -27.81
CA ALA A 513 -28.81 16.83 -26.48
C ALA A 513 -27.72 17.72 -25.83
N LEU A 514 -26.45 17.35 -25.95
CA LEU A 514 -25.31 18.15 -25.47
C LEU A 514 -25.21 19.51 -26.16
N LYS A 515 -25.42 19.57 -27.46
CA LYS A 515 -25.41 20.81 -28.22
C LYS A 515 -26.53 21.76 -27.76
N ALA A 516 -27.72 21.22 -27.52
CA ALA A 516 -28.88 21.97 -27.02
C ALA A 516 -28.72 22.41 -25.57
N ALA A 517 -28.25 21.54 -24.67
CA ALA A 517 -28.14 21.82 -23.24
C ALA A 517 -26.96 22.74 -22.88
N LYS A 518 -25.89 22.71 -23.65
CA LYS A 518 -24.64 23.46 -23.37
C LYS A 518 -24.08 24.12 -24.63
N PRO A 519 -24.78 25.07 -25.26
CA PRO A 519 -24.36 25.68 -26.53
C PRO A 519 -23.05 26.47 -26.42
N GLU A 520 -22.84 27.19 -25.32
CA GLU A 520 -21.66 28.04 -25.10
C GLU A 520 -20.42 27.30 -24.62
N THR A 521 -20.56 26.03 -24.22
CA THR A 521 -19.44 25.25 -23.69
C THR A 521 -18.59 24.70 -24.83
N THR A 522 -17.27 24.87 -24.74
CA THR A 522 -16.31 24.26 -25.67
C THR A 522 -16.29 22.74 -25.50
N LYS A 523 -16.41 22.01 -26.58
CA LYS A 523 -16.48 20.55 -26.58
C LYS A 523 -15.30 19.97 -27.35
N ILE A 524 -14.57 19.06 -26.73
CA ILE A 524 -13.44 18.36 -27.35
C ILE A 524 -13.77 16.88 -27.32
N ILE A 525 -13.96 16.28 -28.49
CA ILE A 525 -14.44 14.90 -28.67
C ILE A 525 -13.32 14.08 -29.29
N VAL A 526 -12.73 13.19 -28.53
CA VAL A 526 -11.83 12.15 -29.07
C VAL A 526 -12.70 10.98 -29.51
N ALA A 527 -12.73 10.70 -30.80
CA ALA A 527 -13.51 9.61 -31.35
C ALA A 527 -12.78 8.90 -32.51
N GLN A 528 -13.20 7.66 -32.78
CA GLN A 528 -12.68 6.84 -33.88
C GLN A 528 -13.69 6.69 -35.01
N ARG A 529 -14.97 7.05 -34.76
CA ARG A 529 -16.06 6.88 -35.73
C ARG A 529 -16.29 8.16 -36.52
N ILE A 530 -16.35 8.05 -37.85
CA ILE A 530 -16.67 9.17 -38.74
C ILE A 530 -18.05 9.74 -38.43
N ALA A 531 -19.04 8.90 -38.16
CA ALA A 531 -20.40 9.34 -37.79
C ALA A 531 -20.45 10.32 -36.63
N THR A 532 -19.52 10.16 -35.66
CA THR A 532 -19.36 11.05 -34.49
C THR A 532 -18.72 12.37 -34.87
N VAL A 533 -17.61 12.34 -35.61
CA VAL A 533 -16.76 13.51 -35.83
C VAL A 533 -17.27 14.44 -36.92
N ARG A 534 -18.04 13.93 -37.91
CA ARG A 534 -18.54 14.71 -39.07
C ARG A 534 -19.43 15.91 -38.68
N ARG A 535 -19.98 15.91 -37.45
CA ARG A 535 -20.86 16.99 -36.95
C ARG A 535 -20.11 18.05 -36.14
N ALA A 536 -18.81 17.88 -35.96
CA ALA A 536 -17.98 18.87 -35.28
C ALA A 536 -17.72 20.08 -36.15
N ASP A 537 -17.57 21.26 -35.52
CA ASP A 537 -17.25 22.48 -36.21
C ASP A 537 -15.83 22.43 -36.81
N LYS A 538 -14.94 21.68 -36.18
CA LYS A 538 -13.55 21.43 -36.59
C LYS A 538 -13.13 20.02 -36.28
N ILE A 539 -12.44 19.39 -37.20
CA ILE A 539 -11.86 18.06 -37.04
C ILE A 539 -10.33 18.15 -37.13
N VAL A 540 -9.65 17.58 -36.17
CA VAL A 540 -8.18 17.48 -36.09
C VAL A 540 -7.79 16.04 -36.35
N VAL A 541 -7.06 15.79 -37.42
CA VAL A 541 -6.52 14.46 -37.76
C VAL A 541 -5.11 14.35 -37.21
N LEU A 542 -4.91 13.45 -36.24
CA LEU A 542 -3.60 13.16 -35.65
C LEU A 542 -2.99 11.92 -36.30
N GLU A 543 -1.75 12.08 -36.76
CA GLU A 543 -0.95 10.99 -37.30
C GLU A 543 0.46 11.02 -36.70
N ARG A 544 0.91 9.90 -36.10
CA ARG A 544 2.25 9.75 -35.53
C ARG A 544 2.68 10.91 -34.61
N GLY A 545 1.74 11.41 -33.81
CA GLY A 545 1.99 12.47 -32.84
C GLY A 545 2.03 13.89 -33.43
N ARG A 546 1.60 14.09 -34.69
CA ARG A 546 1.50 15.40 -35.35
C ARG A 546 0.09 15.64 -35.87
N ILE A 547 -0.30 16.90 -36.04
CA ILE A 547 -1.51 17.25 -36.76
C ILE A 547 -1.23 17.09 -38.26
N ALA A 548 -1.85 16.08 -38.87
CA ALA A 548 -1.74 15.85 -40.30
C ALA A 548 -2.63 16.81 -41.09
N ALA A 549 -3.85 17.06 -40.57
CA ALA A 549 -4.78 18.01 -41.19
C ALA A 549 -5.77 18.55 -40.12
N CYS A 550 -6.32 19.75 -40.37
CA CYS A 550 -7.32 20.37 -39.52
C CYS A 550 -8.30 21.16 -40.40
N GLY A 551 -9.60 20.87 -40.26
CA GLY A 551 -10.64 21.54 -41.07
C GLY A 551 -12.02 20.99 -40.82
N SER A 552 -13.00 21.38 -41.66
CA SER A 552 -14.34 20.82 -41.68
C SER A 552 -14.36 19.42 -42.32
N HIS A 553 -15.44 18.65 -42.11
CA HIS A 553 -15.63 17.33 -42.75
C HIS A 553 -15.42 17.39 -44.26
N GLU A 554 -16.04 18.37 -44.93
CA GLU A 554 -15.98 18.52 -46.38
C GLU A 554 -14.58 18.93 -46.88
N GLU A 555 -13.87 19.77 -46.15
CA GLU A 555 -12.49 20.13 -46.47
C GLU A 555 -11.54 18.96 -46.34
N LEU A 556 -11.65 18.18 -45.25
CA LEU A 556 -10.79 17.03 -45.02
C LEU A 556 -11.01 15.89 -46.01
N LEU A 557 -12.24 15.68 -46.47
CA LEU A 557 -12.50 14.73 -47.53
C LEU A 557 -11.78 15.06 -48.83
N ARG A 558 -11.53 16.38 -49.09
CA ARG A 558 -10.84 16.84 -50.32
C ARG A 558 -9.33 16.86 -50.15
N THR A 559 -8.84 17.23 -48.93
CA THR A 559 -7.43 17.60 -48.71
C THR A 559 -6.62 16.59 -47.94
N CYS A 560 -7.24 15.68 -47.19
CA CYS A 560 -6.55 14.73 -46.32
C CYS A 560 -6.80 13.28 -46.75
N GLU A 561 -5.74 12.63 -47.23
CA GLU A 561 -5.78 11.23 -47.68
C GLU A 561 -6.12 10.28 -46.52
N THR A 562 -5.44 10.42 -45.38
CA THR A 562 -5.69 9.63 -44.14
C THR A 562 -7.15 9.73 -43.69
N TYR A 563 -7.76 10.93 -43.74
CA TYR A 563 -9.16 11.09 -43.38
C TYR A 563 -10.11 10.41 -44.36
N ARG A 564 -9.80 10.47 -45.64
CA ARG A 564 -10.57 9.82 -46.70
C ARG A 564 -10.50 8.31 -46.57
N GLU A 565 -9.33 7.73 -46.38
CA GLU A 565 -9.16 6.30 -46.15
C GLU A 565 -10.00 5.81 -44.95
N ILE A 566 -10.01 6.54 -43.84
CA ILE A 566 -10.84 6.19 -42.67
C ILE A 566 -12.34 6.31 -43.04
N TYR A 567 -12.72 7.34 -43.79
CA TYR A 567 -14.09 7.53 -44.22
C TYR A 567 -14.54 6.39 -45.13
N ASP A 568 -13.79 6.07 -46.19
CA ASP A 568 -14.09 5.01 -47.14
C ASP A 568 -14.16 3.64 -46.46
N SER A 569 -13.27 3.38 -45.51
CA SER A 569 -13.27 2.15 -44.72
C SER A 569 -14.51 2.00 -43.81
N GLN A 570 -15.07 3.09 -43.28
CA GLN A 570 -16.22 3.03 -42.38
C GLN A 570 -17.56 3.21 -43.07
N MET A 571 -17.62 3.91 -44.22
CA MET A 571 -18.85 4.23 -44.96
C MET A 571 -19.00 3.39 -46.20
N GLY A 572 -17.91 2.78 -46.73
CA GLY A 572 -17.93 1.87 -47.86
C GLY A 572 -18.57 0.48 -47.59
N GLU A 573 -18.77 0.13 -46.32
CA GLU A 573 -19.48 -1.07 -45.91
C GLU A 573 -21.01 -0.92 -45.85
N GLU A 574 -21.55 0.29 -46.06
CA GLU A 574 -23.00 0.58 -46.03
C GLU A 574 -23.69 0.46 -47.40
N GLU A 575 -23.02 0.00 -48.47
CA GLU A 575 -23.77 -0.39 -49.69
C GLU A 575 -24.46 -1.73 -49.42
N PRO A 576 -25.80 -1.77 -49.48
CA PRO A 576 -26.53 -3.02 -49.36
C PRO A 576 -26.18 -3.89 -50.57
N HIS A 577 -25.62 -5.06 -50.32
CA HIS A 577 -25.67 -6.14 -51.32
C HIS A 577 -27.13 -6.48 -51.52
N GLU A 578 -27.67 -6.07 -52.69
CA GLU A 578 -28.94 -6.59 -53.25
C GLU A 578 -28.90 -8.10 -53.45
#